data_34dd7782965160ef2afa23b851f7c6f5
#
_entry.id   34dd7782965160ef2afa23b851f7c6f5
#
_cell.length_a   1.000
_cell.length_b   1.000
_cell.length_c   1.000
_cell.angle_alpha   90.00
_cell.angle_beta   90.00
_cell.angle_gamma   90.00
#
_symmetry.space_group_name_H-M   'P 1'
#
loop_
_entity.id
_entity.type
_entity.pdbx_description
1 polymer ?
#
loop_
_entity_poly.entity_id
_entity_poly.type
_entity_poly.pdbx_seq_one_letter_code
_entity_poly.pdbx_strand_id
1 'polypeptide(L)'
;MPTEVIMPKVDMDMETGKIAHWYVTDGASVRKGEPLFDIETDKAAMEVESPATGTLRHPIAAAGTEVPIGTVIGWIYAEGEPDAPPPTDPKSLGTAPADQVSSVMPMATPVTSPIADASPTVAMAAIRATPSARRLANRHGVMLATVSGSGARGRIQRRDVEALLAATGAVGDGAAWQSQAGPLNRTIRPGEGMPVFMVHGFAGDQYTWAALEPLLPGRPLVRLELPGHGASPRRAVTDFADLAAQVVQAFDAAGLKRAHLLGHSLGGALAIALAAARPAQVASLALLAPAGLGPAVNGPLLDGLARANHKQSLWPWLRQLVADPNLITADFAAAAMLARADTALRAYQRTLARQLFADGTQCFDVAVALRAWDGPIRIIWGRDDVVLPWQQALQAGGRPALHLLPNAGHLPQFEAPELVAAILRDHWDRSD
;
A
#
# COMPACT_ATOMS: atom_id res chain seq x y z
N MET A 1 25.85 25.06 -23.61
CA MET A 1 25.77 25.38 -22.13
C MET A 1 25.44 24.11 -21.40
N PRO A 2 26.14 23.81 -20.32
CA PRO A 2 25.86 22.60 -19.55
C PRO A 2 24.45 22.64 -18.96
N THR A 3 23.83 21.47 -18.85
CA THR A 3 22.51 21.32 -18.25
C THR A 3 22.63 21.17 -16.73
N GLU A 4 21.94 22.02 -16.00
CA GLU A 4 21.92 21.96 -14.53
C GLU A 4 21.18 20.73 -14.04
N VAL A 5 21.76 20.07 -13.03
CA VAL A 5 21.10 19.05 -12.23
C VAL A 5 20.67 19.71 -10.93
N ILE A 6 19.39 19.86 -10.73
CA ILE A 6 18.81 20.53 -9.56
C ILE A 6 18.19 19.53 -8.61
N MET A 7 18.16 19.83 -7.31
CA MET A 7 17.40 19.08 -6.32
C MET A 7 15.90 19.21 -6.61
N PRO A 8 15.22 18.16 -7.09
CA PRO A 8 13.82 18.29 -7.49
C PRO A 8 12.89 18.31 -6.27
N LYS A 9 11.74 18.96 -6.42
CA LYS A 9 10.64 18.88 -5.47
C LYS A 9 9.82 17.61 -5.76
N VAL A 10 9.92 16.60 -4.89
CA VAL A 10 9.24 15.32 -5.05
C VAL A 10 8.02 15.16 -4.13
N ASP A 11 7.84 16.08 -3.16
CA ASP A 11 6.64 16.16 -2.30
C ASP A 11 6.24 17.65 -2.15
N MET A 12 4.93 17.91 -2.00
CA MET A 12 4.40 19.29 -1.94
C MET A 12 4.91 20.09 -0.74
N ASP A 13 5.19 19.41 0.37
CA ASP A 13 5.64 20.03 1.64
C ASP A 13 7.17 19.99 1.82
N MET A 14 7.92 19.51 0.81
CA MET A 14 9.35 19.34 0.87
C MET A 14 10.07 20.68 0.71
N GLU A 15 10.91 21.05 1.68
CA GLU A 15 11.80 22.21 1.63
C GLU A 15 13.25 21.84 1.36
N THR A 16 13.67 20.64 1.83
CA THR A 16 15.01 20.07 1.64
C THR A 16 14.90 18.63 1.19
N GLY A 17 15.95 18.10 0.52
CA GLY A 17 16.08 16.70 0.15
C GLY A 17 17.46 16.19 0.50
N LYS A 18 17.56 14.95 0.97
CA LYS A 18 18.84 14.31 1.28
C LYS A 18 19.23 13.39 0.14
N ILE A 19 20.44 13.57 -0.41
CA ILE A 19 21.00 12.67 -1.42
C ILE A 19 21.40 11.37 -0.73
N ALA A 20 20.66 10.30 -0.98
CA ALA A 20 20.97 9.00 -0.39
C ALA A 20 22.13 8.30 -1.10
N HIS A 21 22.16 8.37 -2.44
CA HIS A 21 23.17 7.70 -3.25
C HIS A 21 23.27 8.32 -4.64
N TRP A 22 24.52 8.50 -5.14
CA TRP A 22 24.79 8.80 -6.54
C TRP A 22 25.05 7.51 -7.31
N TYR A 23 24.34 7.31 -8.43
CA TYR A 23 24.56 6.15 -9.32
C TYR A 23 25.77 6.32 -10.24
N VAL A 24 26.22 7.56 -10.42
CA VAL A 24 27.31 7.95 -11.30
C VAL A 24 28.32 8.80 -10.55
N THR A 25 29.58 8.69 -10.96
CA THR A 25 30.69 9.48 -10.39
C THR A 25 30.97 10.69 -11.29
N ASP A 26 31.70 11.67 -10.77
CA ASP A 26 32.22 12.78 -11.56
C ASP A 26 33.00 12.27 -12.78
N GLY A 27 32.72 12.84 -13.94
CA GLY A 27 33.31 12.41 -15.21
C GLY A 27 32.63 11.22 -15.88
N ALA A 28 31.58 10.64 -15.30
CA ALA A 28 30.85 9.55 -15.93
C ALA A 28 29.86 10.04 -16.98
N SER A 29 29.75 9.29 -18.08
CA SER A 29 28.76 9.52 -19.12
C SER A 29 27.38 9.06 -18.68
N VAL A 30 26.35 9.87 -18.92
CA VAL A 30 24.96 9.61 -18.61
C VAL A 30 24.06 9.88 -19.80
N ARG A 31 22.94 9.18 -19.92
CA ARG A 31 21.91 9.45 -20.91
C ARG A 31 20.66 10.01 -20.23
N LYS A 32 19.97 10.87 -20.97
CA LYS A 32 18.66 11.39 -20.50
C LYS A 32 17.73 10.23 -20.14
N GLY A 33 17.13 10.31 -18.93
CA GLY A 33 16.27 9.27 -18.37
C GLY A 33 17.02 8.11 -17.67
N GLU A 34 18.37 8.13 -17.62
CA GLU A 34 19.12 7.17 -16.80
C GLU A 34 19.14 7.63 -15.33
N PRO A 35 19.11 6.69 -14.37
CA PRO A 35 19.23 7.00 -12.95
C PRO A 35 20.50 7.78 -12.65
N LEU A 36 20.36 8.93 -11.98
CA LEU A 36 21.46 9.81 -11.64
C LEU A 36 21.79 9.73 -10.14
N PHE A 37 20.82 9.87 -9.28
CA PHE A 37 20.95 9.76 -7.82
C PHE A 37 19.61 9.43 -7.16
N ASP A 38 19.69 8.98 -5.88
CA ASP A 38 18.51 8.78 -5.02
C ASP A 38 18.37 9.92 -4.02
N ILE A 39 17.13 10.39 -3.85
CA ILE A 39 16.74 11.30 -2.77
C ILE A 39 16.06 10.49 -1.68
N GLU A 40 16.50 10.69 -0.44
CA GLU A 40 15.81 10.24 0.75
C GLU A 40 14.99 11.40 1.33
N THR A 41 13.69 11.18 1.48
CA THR A 41 12.79 12.07 2.21
C THR A 41 12.36 11.38 3.49
N ASP A 42 11.69 12.08 4.40
CA ASP A 42 11.08 11.51 5.60
C ASP A 42 10.05 10.40 5.29
N LYS A 43 9.53 10.34 4.04
CA LYS A 43 8.46 9.42 3.62
C LYS A 43 8.91 8.33 2.63
N ALA A 44 9.92 8.59 1.80
CA ALA A 44 10.35 7.64 0.76
C ALA A 44 11.75 7.94 0.21
N ALA A 45 12.40 6.92 -0.35
CA ALA A 45 13.56 7.11 -1.22
C ALA A 45 13.08 7.09 -2.68
N MET A 46 13.42 8.14 -3.45
CA MET A 46 13.04 8.31 -4.85
C MET A 46 14.26 8.44 -5.74
N GLU A 47 14.22 7.78 -6.89
CA GLU A 47 15.25 7.83 -7.92
C GLU A 47 15.02 9.06 -8.81
N VAL A 48 16.06 9.84 -9.02
CA VAL A 48 16.07 11.00 -9.91
C VAL A 48 16.84 10.65 -11.17
N GLU A 49 16.19 10.82 -12.31
CA GLU A 49 16.74 10.54 -13.63
C GLU A 49 17.53 11.74 -14.18
N SER A 50 18.50 11.45 -15.03
CA SER A 50 19.30 12.46 -15.72
C SER A 50 18.44 13.32 -16.66
N PRO A 51 18.47 14.66 -16.55
CA PRO A 51 17.70 15.56 -17.42
C PRO A 51 18.26 15.65 -18.84
N ALA A 52 19.52 15.27 -19.06
CA ALA A 52 20.20 15.37 -20.35
C ALA A 52 21.14 14.19 -20.61
N THR A 53 21.57 14.05 -21.86
CA THR A 53 22.66 13.14 -22.26
C THR A 53 23.97 13.90 -22.28
N GLY A 54 25.03 13.36 -21.64
CA GLY A 54 26.35 13.99 -21.58
C GLY A 54 27.23 13.41 -20.49
N THR A 55 28.16 14.20 -19.99
CA THR A 55 29.09 13.84 -18.92
C THR A 55 28.74 14.61 -17.66
N LEU A 56 28.48 13.93 -16.53
CA LEU A 56 28.27 14.56 -15.23
C LEU A 56 29.58 15.18 -14.75
N ARG A 57 29.51 16.46 -14.34
CA ARG A 57 30.64 17.20 -13.77
C ARG A 57 30.23 17.96 -12.52
N HIS A 58 31.22 18.16 -11.65
CA HIS A 58 31.09 18.98 -10.45
C HIS A 58 29.90 18.61 -9.57
N PRO A 59 29.74 17.37 -9.10
CA PRO A 59 28.75 17.03 -8.10
C PRO A 59 29.07 17.78 -6.80
N ILE A 60 28.23 18.77 -6.45
CA ILE A 60 28.48 19.68 -5.32
C ILE A 60 28.14 19.02 -3.99
N ALA A 61 27.15 18.11 -3.99
CA ALA A 61 26.66 17.50 -2.78
C ALA A 61 27.06 16.01 -2.72
N ALA A 62 27.75 15.61 -1.66
CA ALA A 62 28.06 14.21 -1.40
C ALA A 62 26.83 13.41 -0.96
N ALA A 63 26.87 12.08 -1.12
CA ALA A 63 25.86 11.21 -0.53
C ALA A 63 25.77 11.43 1.00
N GLY A 64 24.56 11.52 1.52
CA GLY A 64 24.24 11.84 2.90
C GLY A 64 24.01 13.34 3.18
N THR A 65 24.23 14.22 2.19
CA THR A 65 24.04 15.68 2.33
C THR A 65 22.58 16.06 2.11
N GLU A 66 22.07 16.89 3.01
CA GLU A 66 20.75 17.52 2.88
C GLU A 66 20.88 18.85 2.12
N VAL A 67 20.06 19.02 1.08
CA VAL A 67 20.15 20.13 0.14
C VAL A 67 18.76 20.76 -0.06
N PRO A 68 18.62 22.10 -0.03
CA PRO A 68 17.37 22.78 -0.33
C PRO A 68 16.85 22.48 -1.74
N ILE A 69 15.53 22.40 -1.88
CA ILE A 69 14.88 22.19 -3.16
C ILE A 69 15.23 23.33 -4.13
N GLY A 70 15.46 22.97 -5.41
CA GLY A 70 15.86 23.92 -6.45
C GLY A 70 17.36 24.29 -6.47
N THR A 71 18.16 23.78 -5.52
CA THR A 71 19.60 24.00 -5.52
C THR A 71 20.26 23.17 -6.63
N VAL A 72 21.18 23.78 -7.37
CA VAL A 72 22.01 23.06 -8.35
C VAL A 72 23.01 22.14 -7.61
N ILE A 73 23.02 20.86 -7.93
CA ILE A 73 23.84 19.83 -7.30
C ILE A 73 24.86 19.19 -8.23
N GLY A 74 24.86 19.60 -9.52
CA GLY A 74 25.81 19.13 -10.53
C GLY A 74 25.46 19.69 -11.91
N TRP A 75 26.29 19.40 -12.91
CA TRP A 75 26.05 19.79 -14.31
C TRP A 75 26.33 18.61 -15.24
N ILE A 76 25.58 18.57 -16.36
CA ILE A 76 25.80 17.61 -17.45
C ILE A 76 26.25 18.38 -18.68
N TYR A 77 27.47 18.09 -19.14
CA TYR A 77 28.06 18.66 -20.32
C TYR A 77 27.80 17.75 -21.53
N ALA A 78 27.34 18.33 -22.65
CA ALA A 78 27.15 17.60 -23.88
C ALA A 78 28.52 17.14 -24.48
N GLU A 79 28.50 16.11 -25.32
CA GLU A 79 29.70 15.59 -25.97
C GLU A 79 30.36 16.69 -26.83
N GLY A 80 31.64 17.02 -26.53
CA GLY A 80 32.38 18.08 -27.24
C GLY A 80 32.24 19.47 -26.60
N GLU A 81 31.50 19.64 -25.54
CA GLU A 81 31.41 20.91 -24.82
C GLU A 81 32.67 21.11 -23.92
N PRO A 82 33.32 22.31 -23.96
CA PRO A 82 34.52 22.55 -23.15
C PRO A 82 34.20 22.44 -21.67
N ASP A 83 35.10 21.81 -20.92
CA ASP A 83 35.07 21.66 -19.46
C ASP A 83 35.39 23.00 -18.80
N ALA A 84 34.50 23.94 -18.91
CA ALA A 84 34.60 25.25 -18.28
C ALA A 84 33.99 25.21 -16.87
N PRO A 85 34.55 25.91 -15.87
CA PRO A 85 33.94 25.97 -14.56
C PRO A 85 32.49 26.49 -14.68
N PRO A 86 31.57 25.97 -13.86
CA PRO A 86 30.15 26.33 -13.94
C PRO A 86 29.97 27.83 -13.75
N PRO A 87 28.98 28.48 -14.43
CA PRO A 87 28.68 29.87 -14.22
C PRO A 87 28.27 30.10 -12.77
N THR A 88 29.09 30.85 -12.06
CA THR A 88 28.82 31.30 -10.68
C THR A 88 27.77 32.43 -10.74
N ASP A 89 26.51 32.10 -10.65
CA ASP A 89 25.47 33.06 -10.35
C ASP A 89 25.12 32.96 -8.85
N PRO A 90 25.26 34.03 -8.05
CA PRO A 90 25.09 33.98 -6.60
C PRO A 90 23.60 34.17 -6.23
N LYS A 91 22.78 33.15 -6.46
CA LYS A 91 21.42 33.11 -5.95
C LYS A 91 21.18 31.84 -5.13
N SER A 92 21.85 31.76 -3.98
CA SER A 92 21.39 31.06 -2.80
C SER A 92 22.53 30.79 -1.81
N LEU A 93 22.91 31.81 -1.06
CA LEU A 93 23.59 31.62 0.22
C LEU A 93 22.89 32.54 1.22
N GLY A 94 21.87 32.01 1.88
CA GLY A 94 21.35 32.56 3.12
C GLY A 94 22.37 32.32 4.22
N THR A 95 22.94 33.41 4.67
CA THR A 95 23.92 33.52 5.75
C THR A 95 23.37 33.17 7.11
N ALA A 96 24.12 32.40 7.91
CA ALA A 96 24.24 32.62 9.35
C ALA A 96 25.59 32.08 9.86
N PRO A 97 26.15 32.61 10.96
CA PRO A 97 27.58 32.95 11.00
C PRO A 97 28.45 31.93 11.72
N ALA A 98 29.74 32.07 11.40
CA ALA A 98 30.83 31.34 11.98
C ALA A 98 31.08 31.76 13.45
N ASP A 99 31.50 30.82 14.26
CA ASP A 99 32.48 31.11 15.31
C ASP A 99 33.49 29.99 15.41
N GLN A 100 34.73 30.48 15.49
CA GLN A 100 35.99 29.76 15.46
C GLN A 100 36.25 29.01 16.78
N VAL A 101 37.04 27.97 16.79
CA VAL A 101 38.40 27.93 17.38
C VAL A 101 39.07 26.56 17.20
N SER A 102 40.11 26.54 16.45
CA SER A 102 41.51 26.07 16.64
C SER A 102 41.82 24.70 17.31
N SER A 103 42.53 23.93 16.49
CA SER A 103 43.79 23.22 16.71
C SER A 103 43.92 22.15 17.80
N VAL A 104 44.36 20.96 17.45
CA VAL A 104 45.72 20.36 17.58
C VAL A 104 45.69 18.86 17.29
N MET A 105 46.49 18.40 16.35
CA MET A 105 47.05 17.04 16.25
C MET A 105 48.28 16.91 17.19
N PRO A 106 48.90 15.77 17.46
CA PRO A 106 49.02 14.52 16.71
C PRO A 106 49.22 13.18 17.49
N MET A 107 49.32 12.10 16.73
CA MET A 107 50.19 10.90 16.86
C MET A 107 49.82 9.75 17.84
N ALA A 108 49.64 8.54 17.46
CA ALA A 108 50.58 7.46 17.13
C ALA A 108 49.89 6.07 17.33
N THR A 109 50.12 5.18 16.40
CA THR A 109 49.95 3.73 16.46
C THR A 109 50.89 3.07 17.49
N PRO A 110 50.67 1.82 17.97
CA PRO A 110 51.00 0.64 17.18
C PRO A 110 50.12 -0.64 17.41
N VAL A 111 49.99 -1.38 16.34
CA VAL A 111 50.20 -2.82 16.07
C VAL A 111 50.11 -3.81 17.25
N THR A 112 49.23 -4.78 17.13
CA THR A 112 49.53 -6.24 17.23
C THR A 112 48.37 -7.09 16.73
N SER A 113 48.63 -7.96 15.76
CA SER A 113 47.90 -9.21 15.43
C SER A 113 48.66 -10.38 16.12
N PRO A 114 48.26 -11.65 16.02
CA PRO A 114 47.01 -12.32 15.69
C PRO A 114 46.65 -13.44 16.68
N ILE A 115 45.42 -13.95 16.65
CA ILE A 115 45.19 -15.40 16.89
C ILE A 115 44.02 -15.85 15.99
N ALA A 116 44.34 -16.87 15.21
CA ALA A 116 43.42 -17.59 14.37
C ALA A 116 42.51 -18.52 15.21
N ASP A 117 41.22 -18.54 14.90
CA ASP A 117 40.47 -19.78 15.09
C ASP A 117 39.49 -19.96 13.92
N ALA A 118 39.68 -21.06 13.22
CA ALA A 118 38.98 -21.41 12.00
C ALA A 118 37.78 -22.27 12.32
N SER A 119 36.59 -21.77 12.01
CA SER A 119 35.42 -22.61 11.78
C SER A 119 34.84 -22.24 10.42
N PRO A 120 34.50 -23.21 9.56
CA PRO A 120 34.09 -22.91 8.20
C PRO A 120 32.63 -22.44 8.17
N THR A 121 32.43 -21.12 8.23
CA THR A 121 31.19 -20.52 7.81
C THR A 121 31.12 -20.62 6.27
N VAL A 122 30.21 -21.44 5.77
CA VAL A 122 29.84 -21.44 4.35
C VAL A 122 29.35 -20.01 4.02
N ALA A 123 30.23 -19.22 3.44
CA ALA A 123 29.91 -17.91 2.92
C ALA A 123 28.88 -18.12 1.78
N MET A 124 27.62 -17.84 2.03
CA MET A 124 26.64 -17.67 0.97
C MET A 124 27.15 -16.55 0.06
N ALA A 125 27.63 -16.92 -1.13
CA ALA A 125 28.14 -15.99 -2.12
C ALA A 125 27.07 -14.92 -2.37
N ALA A 126 27.37 -13.67 -2.10
CA ALA A 126 26.43 -12.56 -2.29
C ALA A 126 25.94 -12.55 -3.73
N ILE A 127 24.63 -12.74 -3.93
CA ILE A 127 24.01 -12.77 -5.27
C ILE A 127 24.26 -11.43 -5.96
N ARG A 128 25.02 -11.46 -7.05
CA ARG A 128 25.39 -10.28 -7.83
C ARG A 128 24.28 -10.02 -8.86
N ALA A 129 23.47 -9.00 -8.63
CA ALA A 129 22.41 -8.60 -9.54
C ALA A 129 22.41 -7.09 -9.72
N THR A 130 22.01 -6.62 -10.92
CA THR A 130 21.82 -5.19 -11.17
C THR A 130 20.61 -4.68 -10.38
N PRO A 131 20.55 -3.38 -10.03
CA PRO A 131 19.36 -2.81 -9.37
C PRO A 131 18.07 -3.04 -10.15
N SER A 132 18.10 -2.91 -11.48
CA SER A 132 16.94 -3.19 -12.36
C SER A 132 16.53 -4.65 -12.35
N ALA A 133 17.49 -5.60 -12.27
CA ALA A 133 17.17 -7.03 -12.10
C ALA A 133 16.53 -7.29 -10.73
N ARG A 134 17.05 -6.68 -9.65
CA ARG A 134 16.47 -6.80 -8.30
C ARG A 134 15.05 -6.27 -8.25
N ARG A 135 14.82 -5.08 -8.83
CA ARG A 135 13.47 -4.48 -8.91
C ARG A 135 12.50 -5.37 -9.69
N LEU A 136 12.91 -5.86 -10.85
CA LEU A 136 12.05 -6.73 -11.67
C LEU A 136 11.78 -8.06 -10.95
N ALA A 137 12.80 -8.69 -10.36
CA ALA A 137 12.66 -9.91 -9.58
C ALA A 137 11.72 -9.72 -8.39
N ASN A 138 11.89 -8.62 -7.63
CA ASN A 138 10.99 -8.28 -6.51
C ASN A 138 9.56 -8.03 -6.98
N ARG A 139 9.38 -7.30 -8.09
CA ARG A 139 8.06 -7.03 -8.69
C ARG A 139 7.30 -8.31 -9.04
N HIS A 140 8.02 -9.34 -9.49
CA HIS A 140 7.42 -10.59 -9.95
C HIS A 140 7.62 -11.76 -8.96
N GLY A 141 8.14 -11.52 -7.75
CA GLY A 141 8.36 -12.55 -6.73
C GLY A 141 9.42 -13.60 -7.13
N VAL A 142 10.34 -13.24 -8.03
CA VAL A 142 11.41 -14.12 -8.49
C VAL A 142 12.55 -14.13 -7.49
N MET A 143 12.92 -15.31 -6.99
CA MET A 143 14.14 -15.45 -6.19
C MET A 143 15.37 -15.33 -7.08
N LEU A 144 16.19 -14.30 -6.86
CA LEU A 144 17.42 -14.09 -7.67
C LEU A 144 18.40 -15.27 -7.62
N ALA A 145 18.33 -16.09 -6.58
CA ALA A 145 19.13 -17.33 -6.49
C ALA A 145 18.81 -18.36 -7.58
N THR A 146 17.61 -18.29 -8.19
CA THR A 146 17.17 -19.20 -9.26
C THR A 146 17.45 -18.64 -10.66
N VAL A 147 17.99 -17.41 -10.76
CA VAL A 147 18.26 -16.74 -12.02
C VAL A 147 19.72 -16.89 -12.39
N SER A 148 20.02 -17.47 -13.56
CA SER A 148 21.36 -17.49 -14.12
C SER A 148 21.72 -16.12 -14.71
N GLY A 149 22.75 -15.46 -14.16
CA GLY A 149 23.16 -14.14 -14.63
C GLY A 149 24.00 -14.19 -15.89
N SER A 150 23.61 -13.47 -16.94
CA SER A 150 24.34 -13.35 -18.22
C SER A 150 25.38 -12.21 -18.23
N GLY A 151 25.42 -11.39 -17.21
CA GLY A 151 26.36 -10.26 -17.10
C GLY A 151 27.77 -10.68 -16.66
N ALA A 152 28.70 -9.71 -16.69
CA ALA A 152 30.09 -9.93 -16.32
C ALA A 152 30.22 -10.58 -14.94
N ARG A 153 31.00 -11.66 -14.87
CA ARG A 153 31.23 -12.47 -13.65
C ARG A 153 29.93 -13.06 -13.06
N GLY A 154 28.95 -13.46 -13.92
CA GLY A 154 27.69 -14.06 -13.48
C GLY A 154 26.71 -13.06 -12.86
N ARG A 155 26.84 -11.76 -13.13
CA ARG A 155 25.90 -10.77 -12.63
C ARG A 155 24.54 -10.91 -13.31
N ILE A 156 23.49 -11.04 -12.53
CA ILE A 156 22.11 -11.11 -13.01
C ILE A 156 21.71 -9.71 -13.53
N GLN A 157 21.27 -9.66 -14.77
CA GLN A 157 20.77 -8.45 -15.43
C GLN A 157 19.25 -8.53 -15.58
N ARG A 158 18.61 -7.38 -15.85
CA ARG A 158 17.16 -7.30 -16.05
C ARG A 158 16.68 -8.32 -17.08
N ARG A 159 17.37 -8.44 -18.22
CA ARG A 159 17.03 -9.41 -19.29
C ARG A 159 17.03 -10.87 -18.81
N ASP A 160 17.85 -11.23 -17.82
CA ASP A 160 17.93 -12.60 -17.32
C ASP A 160 16.67 -12.95 -16.48
N VAL A 161 16.19 -11.95 -15.73
CA VAL A 161 14.90 -12.07 -15.03
C VAL A 161 13.75 -12.09 -16.03
N GLU A 162 13.77 -11.25 -17.07
CA GLU A 162 12.78 -11.25 -18.15
C GLU A 162 12.77 -12.60 -18.90
N ALA A 163 13.95 -13.16 -19.21
CA ALA A 163 14.06 -14.46 -19.84
C ALA A 163 13.49 -15.59 -18.96
N LEU A 164 13.76 -15.58 -17.65
CA LEU A 164 13.16 -16.54 -16.74
C LEU A 164 11.64 -16.37 -16.69
N LEU A 165 11.15 -15.13 -16.60
CA LEU A 165 9.72 -14.83 -16.62
C LEU A 165 9.06 -15.31 -17.92
N ALA A 166 9.70 -15.13 -19.07
CA ALA A 166 9.22 -15.62 -20.36
C ALA A 166 9.25 -17.16 -20.45
N ALA A 167 10.34 -17.78 -19.98
CA ALA A 167 10.50 -19.24 -19.98
C ALA A 167 9.53 -19.95 -19.03
N THR A 168 9.17 -19.30 -17.92
CA THR A 168 8.22 -19.85 -16.94
C THR A 168 6.76 -19.52 -17.25
N GLY A 169 6.48 -18.85 -18.38
CA GLY A 169 5.14 -18.32 -18.68
C GLY A 169 4.71 -17.17 -17.73
N ALA A 170 5.63 -16.69 -16.91
CA ALA A 170 5.41 -15.71 -15.85
C ALA A 170 5.41 -14.25 -16.35
N VAL A 171 5.06 -14.03 -17.62
CA VAL A 171 4.55 -12.74 -18.14
C VAL A 171 3.04 -12.60 -17.82
N GLY A 172 2.49 -13.56 -17.10
CA GLY A 172 1.22 -13.46 -16.41
C GLY A 172 1.47 -13.84 -14.96
N ASP A 173 1.07 -13.03 -14.00
CA ASP A 173 1.04 -13.24 -12.56
C ASP A 173 0.95 -14.72 -12.16
N GLY A 174 2.09 -15.35 -12.02
CA GLY A 174 2.11 -16.78 -11.92
C GLY A 174 2.17 -17.34 -10.51
N ALA A 175 1.06 -17.37 -9.84
CA ALA A 175 0.57 -18.57 -9.20
C ALA A 175 -0.88 -18.67 -9.68
N ALA A 176 -1.14 -19.61 -10.59
CA ALA A 176 -2.49 -19.85 -11.05
C ALA A 176 -3.32 -20.29 -9.83
N TRP A 177 -4.25 -19.46 -9.41
CA TRP A 177 -5.28 -19.90 -8.50
C TRP A 177 -6.34 -20.65 -9.31
N GLN A 178 -6.96 -21.64 -8.70
CA GLN A 178 -8.09 -22.35 -9.28
C GLN A 178 -9.37 -21.97 -8.54
N SER A 179 -10.46 -21.83 -9.30
CA SER A 179 -11.77 -21.60 -8.70
C SER A 179 -12.17 -22.81 -7.86
N GLN A 180 -12.65 -22.53 -6.66
CA GLN A 180 -13.10 -23.53 -5.70
C GLN A 180 -14.61 -23.46 -5.56
N ALA A 181 -15.25 -24.62 -5.48
CA ALA A 181 -16.66 -24.71 -5.13
C ALA A 181 -16.86 -24.66 -3.61
N GLY A 182 -18.07 -24.35 -3.17
CA GLY A 182 -18.46 -24.39 -1.77
C GLY A 182 -19.08 -23.08 -1.29
N PRO A 183 -19.75 -23.10 -0.12
CA PRO A 183 -20.32 -21.92 0.49
C PRO A 183 -19.23 -20.96 0.98
N LEU A 184 -19.53 -19.67 1.02
CA LEU A 184 -18.64 -18.70 1.70
C LEU A 184 -18.64 -18.98 3.21
N ASN A 185 -17.47 -18.82 3.81
CA ASN A 185 -17.31 -19.04 5.25
C ASN A 185 -18.05 -17.97 6.04
N ARG A 186 -18.72 -18.41 7.09
CA ARG A 186 -19.42 -17.56 8.04
C ARG A 186 -19.13 -18.02 9.45
N THR A 187 -18.81 -17.09 10.31
CA THR A 187 -18.68 -17.35 11.75
C THR A 187 -19.77 -16.60 12.50
N ILE A 188 -20.35 -17.26 13.49
CA ILE A 188 -21.49 -16.74 14.25
C ILE A 188 -21.09 -16.61 15.69
N ARG A 189 -21.20 -15.39 16.25
CA ARG A 189 -21.25 -15.17 17.68
C ARG A 189 -22.72 -15.15 18.09
N PRO A 190 -23.17 -16.06 18.97
CA PRO A 190 -24.55 -16.08 19.44
C PRO A 190 -24.88 -14.83 20.26
N GLY A 191 -26.16 -14.52 20.37
CA GLY A 191 -26.67 -13.38 21.12
C GLY A 191 -28.21 -13.35 21.06
N GLU A 192 -28.80 -12.27 21.55
CA GLU A 192 -30.24 -12.05 21.56
C GLU A 192 -30.64 -10.86 20.68
N GLY A 193 -31.89 -10.84 20.20
CA GLY A 193 -32.40 -9.77 19.36
C GLY A 193 -32.01 -9.89 17.89
N MET A 194 -32.09 -8.77 17.18
CA MET A 194 -31.85 -8.74 15.73
C MET A 194 -30.36 -8.91 15.41
N PRO A 195 -29.99 -9.86 14.53
CA PRO A 195 -28.60 -10.12 14.18
C PRO A 195 -27.99 -8.98 13.36
N VAL A 196 -26.66 -8.86 13.47
CA VAL A 196 -25.83 -8.01 12.59
C VAL A 196 -25.07 -8.88 11.61
N PHE A 197 -25.30 -8.69 10.32
CA PHE A 197 -24.56 -9.34 9.24
C PHE A 197 -23.41 -8.42 8.83
N MET A 198 -22.18 -8.90 8.99
CA MET A 198 -20.95 -8.11 8.90
C MET A 198 -20.13 -8.54 7.68
N VAL A 199 -19.77 -7.57 6.83
CA VAL A 199 -19.00 -7.80 5.58
C VAL A 199 -17.74 -6.95 5.60
N HIS A 200 -16.57 -7.60 5.63
CA HIS A 200 -15.26 -6.94 5.64
C HIS A 200 -14.86 -6.36 4.28
N GLY A 201 -13.81 -5.54 4.24
CA GLY A 201 -13.26 -4.93 3.03
C GLY A 201 -12.30 -5.84 2.26
N PHE A 202 -11.79 -5.33 1.13
CA PHE A 202 -10.76 -5.99 0.33
C PHE A 202 -9.53 -6.29 1.20
N ALA A 203 -8.96 -7.49 1.02
CA ALA A 203 -7.81 -8.02 1.77
C ALA A 203 -8.01 -8.16 3.30
N GLY A 204 -9.25 -7.98 3.80
CA GLY A 204 -9.65 -8.26 5.18
C GLY A 204 -10.11 -9.70 5.38
N ASP A 205 -10.57 -10.00 6.59
CA ASP A 205 -11.19 -11.26 7.00
C ASP A 205 -12.13 -11.02 8.20
N GLN A 206 -12.57 -12.09 8.86
CA GLN A 206 -13.42 -12.00 10.05
C GLN A 206 -12.79 -11.20 11.21
N TYR A 207 -11.45 -11.12 11.29
CA TYR A 207 -10.74 -10.40 12.36
C TYR A 207 -10.73 -8.87 12.15
N THR A 208 -11.20 -8.38 11.01
CA THR A 208 -11.48 -6.95 10.80
C THR A 208 -12.31 -6.33 11.92
N TRP A 209 -13.10 -7.12 12.61
CA TRP A 209 -14.04 -6.72 13.66
C TRP A 209 -13.52 -6.93 15.09
N ALA A 210 -12.31 -7.48 15.25
CA ALA A 210 -11.78 -7.93 16.53
C ALA A 210 -11.75 -6.83 17.63
N ALA A 211 -11.43 -5.58 17.27
CA ALA A 211 -11.44 -4.47 18.20
C ALA A 211 -12.85 -3.99 18.55
N LEU A 212 -13.81 -4.14 17.63
CA LEU A 212 -15.17 -3.65 17.77
C LEU A 212 -16.10 -4.65 18.51
N GLU A 213 -15.94 -5.94 18.25
CA GLU A 213 -16.85 -6.99 18.75
C GLU A 213 -17.04 -7.04 20.27
N PRO A 214 -15.97 -6.87 21.11
CA PRO A 214 -16.15 -6.84 22.56
C PRO A 214 -17.03 -5.69 23.06
N LEU A 215 -17.12 -4.62 22.24
CA LEU A 215 -17.90 -3.42 22.52
C LEU A 215 -19.36 -3.51 22.04
N LEU A 216 -19.73 -4.62 21.38
CA LEU A 216 -21.07 -4.93 20.90
C LEU A 216 -21.65 -6.14 21.63
N PRO A 217 -21.90 -6.06 22.95
CA PRO A 217 -22.45 -7.17 23.71
C PRO A 217 -23.90 -7.47 23.34
N GLY A 218 -24.30 -8.71 23.57
CA GLY A 218 -25.68 -9.15 23.52
C GLY A 218 -26.21 -9.53 22.14
N ARG A 219 -25.87 -8.81 21.07
CA ARG A 219 -26.41 -9.08 19.71
C ARG A 219 -25.73 -10.26 19.04
N PRO A 220 -26.49 -11.07 18.24
CA PRO A 220 -25.89 -12.07 17.37
C PRO A 220 -25.08 -11.38 16.27
N LEU A 221 -23.84 -11.81 16.06
CA LEU A 221 -22.98 -11.31 14.97
C LEU A 221 -22.70 -12.42 13.97
N VAL A 222 -23.01 -12.19 12.69
CA VAL A 222 -22.72 -13.09 11.57
C VAL A 222 -21.65 -12.44 10.71
N ARG A 223 -20.41 -12.91 10.80
CA ARG A 223 -19.28 -12.40 10.03
C ARG A 223 -19.10 -13.24 8.77
N LEU A 224 -19.27 -12.61 7.62
CA LEU A 224 -19.03 -13.22 6.31
C LEU A 224 -17.58 -12.97 5.89
N GLU A 225 -16.92 -14.00 5.40
CA GLU A 225 -15.66 -13.86 4.67
C GLU A 225 -15.91 -13.91 3.17
N LEU A 226 -15.44 -12.88 2.45
CA LEU A 226 -15.60 -12.74 1.00
C LEU A 226 -14.88 -13.88 0.24
N PRO A 227 -15.25 -14.16 -1.02
CA PRO A 227 -14.53 -15.16 -1.82
C PRO A 227 -13.02 -14.93 -1.79
N GLY A 228 -12.23 -15.97 -1.53
CA GLY A 228 -10.77 -15.90 -1.45
C GLY A 228 -10.23 -15.01 -0.33
N HIS A 229 -10.98 -14.88 0.76
CA HIS A 229 -10.55 -14.21 1.99
C HIS A 229 -10.78 -15.15 3.17
N GLY A 230 -9.88 -15.12 4.14
CA GLY A 230 -9.95 -16.01 5.29
C GLY A 230 -10.09 -17.48 4.91
N ALA A 231 -11.09 -18.15 5.46
CA ALA A 231 -11.42 -19.55 5.17
C ALA A 231 -12.41 -19.73 4.02
N SER A 232 -12.85 -18.66 3.36
CA SER A 232 -13.74 -18.75 2.20
C SER A 232 -13.07 -19.33 0.97
N PRO A 233 -13.77 -20.15 0.17
CA PRO A 233 -13.23 -20.67 -1.07
C PRO A 233 -12.93 -19.55 -2.07
N ARG A 234 -11.91 -19.73 -2.90
CA ARG A 234 -11.55 -18.84 -4.02
C ARG A 234 -12.52 -19.02 -5.18
N ARG A 235 -13.75 -18.55 -5.02
CA ARG A 235 -14.76 -18.59 -6.09
C ARG A 235 -14.43 -17.55 -7.16
N ALA A 236 -14.59 -17.91 -8.43
CA ALA A 236 -14.44 -16.94 -9.51
C ALA A 236 -15.37 -15.75 -9.30
N VAL A 237 -14.87 -14.55 -9.58
CA VAL A 237 -15.61 -13.29 -9.57
C VAL A 237 -15.28 -12.60 -10.89
N THR A 238 -16.31 -12.30 -11.69
CA THR A 238 -16.15 -11.64 -12.99
C THR A 238 -16.19 -10.12 -12.87
N ASP A 239 -17.03 -9.62 -11.98
CA ASP A 239 -17.25 -8.20 -11.73
C ASP A 239 -17.89 -7.98 -10.35
N PHE A 240 -18.23 -6.73 -10.04
CA PHE A 240 -18.88 -6.38 -8.77
C PHE A 240 -20.28 -7.01 -8.64
N ALA A 241 -21.04 -7.10 -9.73
CA ALA A 241 -22.41 -7.65 -9.68
C ALA A 241 -22.39 -9.15 -9.34
N ASP A 242 -21.43 -9.90 -9.91
CA ASP A 242 -21.22 -11.31 -9.57
C ASP A 242 -20.78 -11.47 -8.10
N LEU A 243 -19.85 -10.63 -7.61
CA LEU A 243 -19.45 -10.65 -6.20
C LEU A 243 -20.63 -10.34 -5.27
N ALA A 244 -21.46 -9.35 -5.61
CA ALA A 244 -22.66 -9.00 -4.86
C ALA A 244 -23.68 -10.14 -4.84
N ALA A 245 -23.88 -10.83 -5.97
CA ALA A 245 -24.75 -12.00 -6.04
C ALA A 245 -24.27 -13.14 -5.13
N GLN A 246 -22.97 -13.36 -5.03
CA GLN A 246 -22.38 -14.36 -4.12
C GLN A 246 -22.60 -13.99 -2.65
N VAL A 247 -22.53 -12.70 -2.28
CA VAL A 247 -22.84 -12.21 -0.93
C VAL A 247 -24.32 -12.34 -0.61
N VAL A 248 -25.21 -12.02 -1.56
CA VAL A 248 -26.66 -12.25 -1.41
C VAL A 248 -26.97 -13.72 -1.17
N GLN A 249 -26.37 -14.61 -1.94
CA GLN A 249 -26.48 -16.07 -1.74
C GLN A 249 -26.05 -16.49 -0.33
N ALA A 250 -24.93 -15.94 0.17
CA ALA A 250 -24.41 -16.25 1.50
C ALA A 250 -25.33 -15.71 2.61
N PHE A 251 -25.95 -14.56 2.42
CA PHE A 251 -26.96 -14.00 3.30
C PHE A 251 -28.22 -14.87 3.34
N ASP A 252 -28.76 -15.24 2.18
CA ASP A 252 -29.94 -16.12 2.07
C ASP A 252 -29.67 -17.46 2.78
N ALA A 253 -28.47 -18.05 2.55
CA ALA A 253 -28.05 -19.28 3.20
C ALA A 253 -27.81 -19.16 4.72
N ALA A 254 -27.71 -17.94 5.26
CA ALA A 254 -27.68 -17.71 6.71
C ALA A 254 -29.05 -17.88 7.37
N GLY A 255 -30.14 -17.90 6.60
CA GLY A 255 -31.50 -18.10 7.09
C GLY A 255 -32.03 -16.97 7.97
N LEU A 256 -31.44 -15.76 7.86
CA LEU A 256 -31.82 -14.61 8.66
C LEU A 256 -33.15 -14.03 8.14
N LYS A 257 -34.16 -13.94 9.01
CA LYS A 257 -35.43 -13.33 8.65
C LYS A 257 -35.29 -11.83 8.39
N ARG A 258 -34.53 -11.15 9.25
CA ARG A 258 -34.19 -9.74 9.17
C ARG A 258 -32.84 -9.50 9.88
N ALA A 259 -32.05 -8.57 9.42
CA ALA A 259 -30.74 -8.25 10.01
C ALA A 259 -30.36 -6.78 9.79
N HIS A 260 -29.54 -6.23 10.69
CA HIS A 260 -28.75 -5.06 10.40
C HIS A 260 -27.56 -5.45 9.53
N LEU A 261 -27.15 -4.60 8.59
CA LEU A 261 -25.94 -4.81 7.82
C LEU A 261 -24.84 -3.86 8.31
N LEU A 262 -23.65 -4.40 8.54
CA LEU A 262 -22.45 -3.64 8.82
C LEU A 262 -21.40 -3.97 7.76
N GLY A 263 -21.01 -2.99 6.96
CA GLY A 263 -20.03 -3.18 5.90
C GLY A 263 -18.87 -2.21 5.98
N HIS A 264 -17.65 -2.71 5.78
CA HIS A 264 -16.44 -1.91 5.71
C HIS A 264 -15.90 -1.87 4.27
N SER A 265 -15.56 -0.69 3.74
CA SER A 265 -14.89 -0.52 2.44
C SER A 265 -15.64 -1.24 1.31
N LEU A 266 -15.04 -2.21 0.61
CA LEU A 266 -15.71 -3.07 -0.38
C LEU A 266 -16.95 -3.76 0.23
N GLY A 267 -16.87 -4.23 1.47
CA GLY A 267 -18.00 -4.81 2.20
C GLY A 267 -19.13 -3.82 2.42
N GLY A 268 -18.85 -2.52 2.50
CA GLY A 268 -19.84 -1.45 2.54
C GLY A 268 -20.62 -1.35 1.24
N ALA A 269 -19.94 -1.40 0.09
CA ALA A 269 -20.60 -1.45 -1.22
C ALA A 269 -21.47 -2.70 -1.37
N LEU A 270 -20.97 -3.86 -0.91
CA LEU A 270 -21.70 -5.13 -0.95
C LEU A 270 -22.91 -5.13 -0.01
N ALA A 271 -22.83 -4.47 1.15
CA ALA A 271 -23.98 -4.28 2.05
C ALA A 271 -25.07 -3.42 1.39
N ILE A 272 -24.70 -2.37 0.64
CA ILE A 272 -25.64 -1.55 -0.14
C ILE A 272 -26.32 -2.40 -1.22
N ALA A 273 -25.54 -3.17 -1.98
CA ALA A 273 -26.08 -4.05 -3.02
C ALA A 273 -27.00 -5.12 -2.43
N LEU A 274 -26.65 -5.70 -1.27
CA LEU A 274 -27.49 -6.65 -0.56
C LEU A 274 -28.82 -6.01 -0.09
N ALA A 275 -28.78 -4.79 0.46
CA ALA A 275 -29.99 -4.07 0.88
C ALA A 275 -30.92 -3.78 -0.31
N ALA A 276 -30.37 -3.44 -1.46
CA ALA A 276 -31.14 -3.26 -2.69
C ALA A 276 -31.77 -4.58 -3.18
N ALA A 277 -31.06 -5.71 -3.02
CA ALA A 277 -31.55 -7.03 -3.44
C ALA A 277 -32.54 -7.66 -2.45
N ARG A 278 -32.49 -7.31 -1.16
CA ARG A 278 -33.28 -7.90 -0.07
C ARG A 278 -33.85 -6.81 0.88
N PRO A 279 -34.57 -5.81 0.35
CA PRO A 279 -34.97 -4.64 1.14
C PRO A 279 -35.87 -5.01 2.34
N ALA A 280 -36.71 -6.03 2.25
CA ALA A 280 -37.55 -6.48 3.34
C ALA A 280 -36.78 -7.19 4.48
N GLN A 281 -35.60 -7.74 4.20
CA GLN A 281 -34.80 -8.47 5.16
C GLN A 281 -33.72 -7.61 5.81
N VAL A 282 -33.53 -6.37 5.36
CA VAL A 282 -32.55 -5.44 5.92
C VAL A 282 -33.24 -4.44 6.83
N ALA A 283 -32.80 -4.37 8.07
CA ALA A 283 -33.33 -3.44 9.07
C ALA A 283 -32.67 -2.07 8.99
N SER A 284 -31.36 -2.04 8.83
CA SER A 284 -30.57 -0.81 8.71
C SER A 284 -29.22 -1.07 8.04
N LEU A 285 -28.60 0.00 7.54
CA LEU A 285 -27.23 0.01 7.00
C LEU A 285 -26.30 0.81 7.90
N ALA A 286 -25.19 0.19 8.32
CA ALA A 286 -24.05 0.86 8.92
C ALA A 286 -22.83 0.63 8.01
N LEU A 287 -22.25 1.72 7.52
CA LEU A 287 -21.24 1.72 6.47
C LEU A 287 -19.98 2.41 6.98
N LEU A 288 -18.88 1.66 7.06
CA LEU A 288 -17.57 2.17 7.49
C LEU A 288 -16.70 2.41 6.27
N ALA A 289 -16.35 3.67 5.96
CA ALA A 289 -15.56 4.05 4.78
C ALA A 289 -15.98 3.27 3.51
N PRO A 290 -17.27 3.28 3.10
CA PRO A 290 -17.79 2.40 2.06
C PRO A 290 -17.20 2.74 0.68
N ALA A 291 -16.82 1.71 -0.09
CA ALA A 291 -16.48 1.84 -1.49
C ALA A 291 -17.75 2.06 -2.36
N GLY A 292 -17.55 2.47 -3.63
CA GLY A 292 -18.61 2.59 -4.62
C GLY A 292 -19.50 3.82 -4.51
N LEU A 293 -19.10 4.83 -3.72
CA LEU A 293 -19.76 6.13 -3.67
C LEU A 293 -19.07 7.20 -4.55
N GLY A 294 -18.03 6.82 -5.27
CA GLY A 294 -17.32 7.66 -6.22
C GLY A 294 -16.19 6.87 -6.86
N PRO A 295 -15.57 7.39 -7.93
CA PRO A 295 -14.64 6.59 -8.73
C PRO A 295 -13.24 6.45 -8.10
N ALA A 296 -12.80 7.43 -7.29
CA ALA A 296 -11.42 7.50 -6.83
C ALA A 296 -11.10 6.43 -5.77
N VAL A 297 -9.96 5.75 -5.94
CA VAL A 297 -9.36 4.85 -4.95
C VAL A 297 -7.83 4.91 -5.06
N ASN A 298 -7.12 4.70 -3.97
CA ASN A 298 -5.67 4.62 -3.98
C ASN A 298 -5.21 3.28 -4.58
N GLY A 299 -5.12 3.22 -5.90
CA GLY A 299 -4.70 2.04 -6.66
C GLY A 299 -3.32 1.51 -6.25
N PRO A 300 -2.27 2.37 -6.15
CA PRO A 300 -0.95 1.95 -5.66
C PRO A 300 -0.98 1.25 -4.31
N LEU A 301 -1.80 1.72 -3.36
CA LEU A 301 -1.95 1.09 -2.04
C LEU A 301 -2.59 -0.30 -2.16
N LEU A 302 -3.69 -0.42 -2.89
CA LEU A 302 -4.37 -1.71 -3.10
C LEU A 302 -3.46 -2.73 -3.80
N ASP A 303 -2.72 -2.30 -4.82
CA ASP A 303 -1.76 -3.13 -5.52
C ASP A 303 -0.59 -3.54 -4.61
N GLY A 304 -0.06 -2.61 -3.81
CA GLY A 304 0.97 -2.87 -2.81
C GLY A 304 0.52 -3.89 -1.76
N LEU A 305 -0.68 -3.73 -1.21
CA LEU A 305 -1.29 -4.71 -0.31
C LEU A 305 -1.43 -6.08 -0.99
N ALA A 306 -1.94 -6.13 -2.22
CA ALA A 306 -2.18 -7.38 -2.94
C ALA A 306 -0.87 -8.12 -3.30
N ARG A 307 0.22 -7.41 -3.58
CA ARG A 307 1.51 -7.98 -4.00
C ARG A 307 2.45 -8.34 -2.85
N ALA A 308 2.28 -7.75 -1.69
CA ALA A 308 3.18 -7.98 -0.57
C ALA A 308 3.24 -9.47 -0.22
N ASN A 309 4.44 -10.04 -0.17
CA ASN A 309 4.69 -11.47 0.03
C ASN A 309 5.57 -11.78 1.25
N HIS A 310 5.97 -10.77 2.01
CA HIS A 310 6.66 -10.88 3.29
C HIS A 310 6.34 -9.66 4.17
N LYS A 311 6.58 -9.80 5.49
CA LYS A 311 6.24 -8.78 6.49
C LYS A 311 6.79 -7.39 6.15
N GLN A 312 8.05 -7.31 5.75
CA GLN A 312 8.73 -6.04 5.45
C GLN A 312 8.12 -5.31 4.24
N SER A 313 7.59 -6.07 3.25
CA SER A 313 6.91 -5.49 2.09
C SER A 313 5.44 -5.15 2.37
N LEU A 314 4.81 -5.82 3.36
CA LEU A 314 3.41 -5.59 3.71
C LEU A 314 3.25 -4.41 4.69
N TRP A 315 4.14 -4.30 5.66
CA TRP A 315 4.04 -3.36 6.77
C TRP A 315 3.87 -1.89 6.35
N PRO A 316 4.65 -1.33 5.39
CA PRO A 316 4.45 0.05 4.94
C PRO A 316 3.06 0.33 4.36
N TRP A 317 2.45 -0.66 3.70
CA TRP A 317 1.10 -0.53 3.15
C TRP A 317 0.02 -0.60 4.23
N LEU A 318 0.17 -1.49 5.22
CA LEU A 318 -0.75 -1.56 6.35
C LEU A 318 -0.78 -0.26 7.16
N ARG A 319 0.38 0.39 7.35
CA ARG A 319 0.49 1.65 8.08
C ARG A 319 -0.23 2.81 7.41
N GLN A 320 -0.46 2.75 6.11
CA GLN A 320 -1.24 3.76 5.37
C GLN A 320 -2.76 3.57 5.53
N LEU A 321 -3.22 2.46 6.09
CA LEU A 321 -4.65 2.24 6.34
C LEU A 321 -5.18 3.04 7.53
N VAL A 322 -4.31 3.56 8.38
CA VAL A 322 -4.63 4.22 9.64
C VAL A 322 -4.03 5.62 9.68
N ALA A 323 -4.66 6.54 10.42
CA ALA A 323 -4.16 7.90 10.61
C ALA A 323 -2.89 7.93 11.47
N ASP A 324 -2.85 7.13 12.57
CA ASP A 324 -1.62 6.92 13.35
C ASP A 324 -0.91 5.62 12.93
N PRO A 325 0.18 5.71 12.16
CA PRO A 325 0.92 4.53 11.71
C PRO A 325 1.47 3.65 12.84
N ASN A 326 1.59 4.17 14.08
CA ASN A 326 2.10 3.41 15.22
C ASN A 326 1.10 2.37 15.73
N LEU A 327 -0.17 2.49 15.40
CA LEU A 327 -1.18 1.47 15.68
C LEU A 327 -0.88 0.14 14.97
N ILE A 328 -0.19 0.19 13.83
CA ILE A 328 0.22 -1.01 13.09
C ILE A 328 1.59 -1.48 13.58
N THR A 329 1.58 -2.35 14.57
CA THR A 329 2.79 -2.93 15.15
C THR A 329 3.44 -3.96 14.22
N ALA A 330 4.70 -4.31 14.53
CA ALA A 330 5.40 -5.38 13.80
C ALA A 330 4.69 -6.74 13.95
N ASP A 331 4.05 -6.99 15.08
CA ASP A 331 3.30 -8.22 15.35
C ASP A 331 1.98 -8.24 14.59
N PHE A 332 1.29 -7.10 14.47
CA PHE A 332 0.12 -6.96 13.60
C PHE A 332 0.48 -7.31 12.15
N ALA A 333 1.57 -6.75 11.63
CA ALA A 333 2.03 -7.03 10.28
C ALA A 333 2.47 -8.49 10.10
N ALA A 334 3.04 -9.13 11.13
CA ALA A 334 3.39 -10.54 11.11
C ALA A 334 2.14 -11.44 11.06
N ALA A 335 1.13 -11.15 11.87
CA ALA A 335 -0.15 -11.87 11.86
C ALA A 335 -0.89 -11.71 10.53
N ALA A 336 -0.96 -10.48 9.99
CA ALA A 336 -1.54 -10.19 8.68
C ALA A 336 -0.79 -10.94 7.56
N MET A 337 0.53 -11.07 7.65
CA MET A 337 1.31 -11.81 6.65
C MET A 337 1.09 -13.32 6.76
N LEU A 338 0.93 -13.86 7.98
CA LEU A 338 0.63 -15.27 8.20
C LEU A 338 -0.73 -15.65 7.56
N ALA A 339 -1.76 -14.83 7.75
CA ALA A 339 -3.07 -15.00 7.11
C ALA A 339 -2.98 -14.99 5.57
N ARG A 340 -1.93 -14.42 5.00
CA ARG A 340 -1.65 -14.29 3.56
C ARG A 340 -0.53 -15.19 3.06
N ALA A 341 -0.12 -16.20 3.83
CA ALA A 341 0.98 -17.10 3.46
C ALA A 341 0.70 -17.88 2.15
N ASP A 342 -0.58 -18.20 1.87
CA ASP A 342 -0.99 -18.88 0.64
C ASP A 342 -0.75 -18.01 -0.61
N THR A 343 0.10 -18.48 -1.53
CA THR A 343 0.41 -17.80 -2.79
C THR A 343 -0.79 -17.73 -3.73
N ALA A 344 -1.63 -18.76 -3.75
CA ALA A 344 -2.84 -18.79 -4.57
C ALA A 344 -3.89 -17.78 -4.07
N LEU A 345 -3.98 -17.57 -2.76
CA LEU A 345 -4.82 -16.52 -2.17
C LEU A 345 -4.35 -15.13 -2.63
N ARG A 346 -3.04 -14.85 -2.56
CA ARG A 346 -2.50 -13.57 -3.05
C ARG A 346 -2.73 -13.37 -4.55
N ALA A 347 -2.58 -14.43 -5.37
CA ALA A 347 -2.87 -14.37 -6.80
C ALA A 347 -4.35 -14.08 -7.07
N TYR A 348 -5.24 -14.71 -6.31
CA TYR A 348 -6.69 -14.45 -6.36
C TYR A 348 -6.99 -12.98 -6.01
N GLN A 349 -6.49 -12.46 -4.90
CA GLN A 349 -6.72 -11.08 -4.47
C GLN A 349 -6.19 -10.06 -5.49
N ARG A 350 -5.05 -10.33 -6.15
CA ARG A 350 -4.57 -9.49 -7.26
C ARG A 350 -5.54 -9.48 -8.44
N THR A 351 -6.08 -10.65 -8.80
CA THR A 351 -7.08 -10.74 -9.87
C THR A 351 -8.31 -9.94 -9.51
N LEU A 352 -8.84 -10.10 -8.30
CA LEU A 352 -9.99 -9.37 -7.80
C LEU A 352 -9.75 -7.85 -7.77
N ALA A 353 -8.56 -7.42 -7.32
CA ALA A 353 -8.20 -6.00 -7.31
C ALA A 353 -8.23 -5.38 -8.72
N ARG A 354 -7.71 -6.09 -9.73
CA ARG A 354 -7.73 -5.63 -11.12
C ARG A 354 -9.13 -5.55 -11.70
N GLN A 355 -10.01 -6.46 -11.31
CA GLN A 355 -11.40 -6.48 -11.78
C GLN A 355 -12.25 -5.37 -11.17
N LEU A 356 -12.02 -5.05 -9.89
CA LEU A 356 -12.84 -4.11 -9.15
C LEU A 356 -12.25 -2.70 -9.07
N PHE A 357 -10.92 -2.56 -9.20
CA PHE A 357 -10.19 -1.31 -8.95
C PHE A 357 -9.13 -1.02 -10.03
N ALA A 358 -9.51 -1.22 -11.30
CA ALA A 358 -8.59 -1.01 -12.42
C ALA A 358 -8.11 0.45 -12.48
N ASP A 359 -6.79 0.62 -12.68
CA ASP A 359 -6.14 1.92 -12.88
C ASP A 359 -6.45 2.96 -11.79
N GLY A 360 -6.61 2.53 -10.54
CA GLY A 360 -6.96 3.40 -9.42
C GLY A 360 -8.40 3.93 -9.48
N THR A 361 -9.28 3.23 -10.21
CA THR A 361 -10.68 3.57 -10.34
C THR A 361 -11.57 2.42 -9.86
N GLN A 362 -12.58 2.74 -9.06
CA GLN A 362 -13.61 1.80 -8.68
C GLN A 362 -14.50 1.51 -9.90
N CYS A 363 -14.49 0.25 -10.40
CA CYS A 363 -15.23 -0.18 -11.59
C CYS A 363 -16.71 -0.44 -11.31
N PHE A 364 -17.26 0.13 -10.24
CA PHE A 364 -18.66 -0.02 -9.82
C PHE A 364 -19.13 1.22 -9.08
N ASP A 365 -20.45 1.44 -9.07
CA ASP A 365 -21.13 2.54 -8.40
C ASP A 365 -22.37 2.02 -7.69
N VAL A 366 -22.50 2.28 -6.41
CA VAL A 366 -23.67 1.90 -5.58
C VAL A 366 -24.40 3.10 -4.99
N ALA A 367 -24.00 4.33 -5.37
CA ALA A 367 -24.59 5.55 -4.83
C ALA A 367 -26.08 5.67 -5.22
N VAL A 368 -26.45 5.24 -6.42
CA VAL A 368 -27.85 5.23 -6.87
C VAL A 368 -28.68 4.26 -6.02
N ALA A 369 -28.16 3.04 -5.78
CA ALA A 369 -28.82 2.03 -4.96
C ALA A 369 -28.96 2.50 -3.50
N LEU A 370 -27.92 3.15 -2.95
CA LEU A 370 -27.96 3.70 -1.61
C LEU A 370 -29.02 4.81 -1.46
N ARG A 371 -29.12 5.70 -2.43
CA ARG A 371 -30.14 6.77 -2.44
C ARG A 371 -31.57 6.24 -2.59
N ALA A 372 -31.74 5.13 -3.31
CA ALA A 372 -33.05 4.51 -3.53
C ALA A 372 -33.54 3.67 -2.34
N TRP A 373 -32.64 3.27 -1.43
CA TRP A 373 -33.02 2.45 -0.27
C TRP A 373 -33.59 3.31 0.86
N ASP A 374 -34.74 2.93 1.41
CA ASP A 374 -35.53 3.77 2.31
C ASP A 374 -35.27 3.58 3.81
N GLY A 375 -34.53 2.57 4.21
CA GLY A 375 -34.22 2.27 5.60
C GLY A 375 -33.23 3.23 6.26
N PRO A 376 -32.99 3.07 7.57
CA PRO A 376 -32.00 3.87 8.32
C PRO A 376 -30.57 3.62 7.85
N ILE A 377 -29.79 4.69 7.64
CA ILE A 377 -28.40 4.63 7.16
C ILE A 377 -27.49 5.44 8.11
N ARG A 378 -26.38 4.82 8.50
CA ARG A 378 -25.23 5.50 9.13
C ARG A 378 -24.01 5.32 8.25
N ILE A 379 -23.27 6.40 7.99
CA ILE A 379 -21.95 6.37 7.36
C ILE A 379 -20.96 6.89 8.37
N ILE A 380 -19.91 6.13 8.63
CA ILE A 380 -18.81 6.49 9.55
C ILE A 380 -17.53 6.47 8.73
N TRP A 381 -16.78 7.57 8.71
CA TRP A 381 -15.60 7.70 7.85
C TRP A 381 -14.47 8.44 8.56
N GLY A 382 -13.24 7.98 8.42
CA GLY A 382 -12.08 8.73 8.88
C GLY A 382 -11.77 9.89 7.93
N ARG A 383 -11.46 11.06 8.48
CA ARG A 383 -11.10 12.26 7.67
C ARG A 383 -9.74 12.12 7.00
N ASP A 384 -8.88 11.29 7.58
CA ASP A 384 -7.50 11.06 7.13
C ASP A 384 -7.39 9.77 6.30
N ASP A 385 -8.52 9.28 5.74
CA ASP A 385 -8.56 8.12 4.86
C ASP A 385 -7.83 8.40 3.54
N VAL A 386 -6.69 7.74 3.34
CA VAL A 386 -5.88 7.85 2.11
C VAL A 386 -6.20 6.74 1.09
N VAL A 387 -7.09 5.80 1.42
CA VAL A 387 -7.55 4.73 0.53
C VAL A 387 -8.72 5.21 -0.32
N LEU A 388 -9.74 5.74 0.33
CA LEU A 388 -10.95 6.27 -0.29
C LEU A 388 -11.21 7.68 0.23
N PRO A 389 -11.27 8.70 -0.64
CA PRO A 389 -11.60 10.06 -0.22
C PRO A 389 -12.97 10.14 0.47
N TRP A 390 -13.01 10.59 1.73
CA TRP A 390 -14.26 10.68 2.50
C TRP A 390 -15.33 11.56 1.83
N GLN A 391 -14.92 12.49 0.96
CA GLN A 391 -15.83 13.34 0.19
C GLN A 391 -16.79 12.54 -0.69
N GLN A 392 -16.45 11.30 -0.99
CA GLN A 392 -17.37 10.39 -1.72
C GLN A 392 -18.64 10.11 -0.91
N ALA A 393 -18.62 10.23 0.42
CA ALA A 393 -19.83 10.10 1.24
C ALA A 393 -20.90 11.12 0.87
N LEU A 394 -20.55 12.27 0.30
CA LEU A 394 -21.50 13.30 -0.13
C LEU A 394 -22.40 12.85 -1.29
N GLN A 395 -21.96 11.82 -2.03
CA GLN A 395 -22.77 11.21 -3.10
C GLN A 395 -23.94 10.36 -2.57
N ALA A 396 -23.91 10.02 -1.28
CA ALA A 396 -25.03 9.30 -0.63
C ALA A 396 -26.33 10.13 -0.51
N GLY A 397 -26.25 11.43 -0.75
CA GLY A 397 -27.37 12.35 -0.57
C GLY A 397 -27.59 12.77 0.89
N GLY A 398 -28.67 13.47 1.15
CA GLY A 398 -28.94 14.08 2.47
C GLY A 398 -29.59 13.15 3.51
N ARG A 399 -29.90 11.89 3.19
CA ARG A 399 -30.59 10.97 4.11
C ARG A 399 -29.70 10.28 5.15
N PRO A 400 -28.49 9.80 4.79
CA PRO A 400 -27.61 9.17 5.75
C PRO A 400 -27.12 10.15 6.81
N ALA A 401 -27.07 9.70 8.07
CA ALA A 401 -26.28 10.43 9.06
C ALA A 401 -24.80 10.10 8.86
N LEU A 402 -24.02 11.14 8.55
CA LEU A 402 -22.59 11.05 8.28
C LEU A 402 -21.78 11.44 9.54
N HIS A 403 -20.94 10.53 9.99
CA HIS A 403 -19.97 10.77 11.06
C HIS A 403 -18.55 10.80 10.49
N LEU A 404 -17.94 11.98 10.46
CA LEU A 404 -16.56 12.16 10.04
C LEU A 404 -15.67 12.19 11.28
N LEU A 405 -14.83 11.17 11.44
CA LEU A 405 -13.94 11.00 12.57
C LEU A 405 -12.60 11.70 12.30
N PRO A 406 -12.22 12.71 13.10
CA PRO A 406 -10.88 13.28 13.01
C PRO A 406 -9.85 12.26 13.53
N ASN A 407 -8.62 12.34 13.04
CA ASN A 407 -7.52 11.44 13.43
C ASN A 407 -7.87 9.94 13.23
N ALA A 408 -8.65 9.63 12.21
CA ALA A 408 -8.96 8.28 11.79
C ALA A 408 -8.80 8.16 10.28
N GLY A 409 -8.19 7.05 9.85
CA GLY A 409 -7.97 6.69 8.45
C GLY A 409 -9.06 5.76 7.91
N HIS A 410 -8.63 4.73 7.18
CA HIS A 410 -9.53 3.78 6.50
C HIS A 410 -10.14 2.72 7.42
N LEU A 411 -9.63 2.57 8.64
CA LEU A 411 -10.06 1.53 9.59
C LEU A 411 -10.72 2.13 10.86
N PRO A 412 -11.83 2.90 10.74
CA PRO A 412 -12.45 3.55 11.90
C PRO A 412 -12.85 2.57 13.01
N GLN A 413 -13.22 1.32 12.67
CA GLN A 413 -13.53 0.25 13.60
C GLN A 413 -12.33 -0.23 14.42
N PHE A 414 -11.12 0.04 13.97
CA PHE A 414 -9.87 -0.29 14.64
C PHE A 414 -9.26 0.92 15.34
N GLU A 415 -9.38 2.10 14.73
CA GLU A 415 -8.76 3.34 15.20
C GLU A 415 -9.56 4.05 16.31
N ALA A 416 -10.90 3.91 16.27
CA ALA A 416 -11.80 4.52 17.25
C ALA A 416 -12.96 3.57 17.63
N PRO A 417 -12.66 2.35 18.11
CA PRO A 417 -13.65 1.29 18.27
C PRO A 417 -14.75 1.66 19.27
N GLU A 418 -14.47 2.38 20.35
CA GLU A 418 -15.45 2.80 21.35
C GLU A 418 -16.47 3.77 20.76
N LEU A 419 -16.00 4.76 20.00
CA LEU A 419 -16.86 5.74 19.35
C LEU A 419 -17.71 5.08 18.27
N VAL A 420 -17.10 4.24 17.44
CA VAL A 420 -17.82 3.47 16.42
C VAL A 420 -18.88 2.58 17.05
N ALA A 421 -18.55 1.84 18.12
CA ALA A 421 -19.51 1.01 18.84
C ALA A 421 -20.68 1.82 19.43
N ALA A 422 -20.42 3.01 19.98
CA ALA A 422 -21.48 3.88 20.50
C ALA A 422 -22.45 4.33 19.39
N ILE A 423 -21.90 4.75 18.23
CA ILE A 423 -22.71 5.15 17.06
C ILE A 423 -23.55 3.96 16.54
N LEU A 424 -22.96 2.76 16.48
CA LEU A 424 -23.64 1.56 15.99
C LEU A 424 -24.78 1.13 16.93
N ARG A 425 -24.56 1.14 18.25
CA ARG A 425 -25.61 0.82 19.23
C ARG A 425 -26.80 1.78 19.10
N ASP A 426 -26.55 3.11 19.12
CA ASP A 426 -27.61 4.11 18.91
C ASP A 426 -28.35 3.89 17.59
N HIS A 427 -27.64 3.53 16.53
CA HIS A 427 -28.24 3.27 15.22
C HIS A 427 -29.17 2.04 15.22
N TRP A 428 -28.72 0.94 15.81
CA TRP A 428 -29.50 -0.30 15.85
C TRP A 428 -30.67 -0.24 16.81
N ASP A 429 -30.48 0.34 18.02
CA ASP A 429 -31.55 0.50 19.02
C ASP A 429 -32.72 1.37 18.52
N ARG A 430 -32.47 2.27 17.57
CA ARG A 430 -33.51 3.04 16.89
C ARG A 430 -34.12 2.35 15.65
N SER A 431 -33.54 1.25 15.22
CA SER A 431 -33.91 0.55 13.99
C SER A 431 -34.50 -0.84 14.23
N ASP A 432 -34.47 -1.31 15.49
CA ASP A 432 -35.19 -2.51 15.95
C ASP A 432 -36.69 -2.23 16.02
#